data_4286f9fd58199647fa53e7fc2cda5d32
#
_entry.id   4286f9fd58199647fa53e7fc2cda5d32
#
_cell.length_a   1.000
_cell.length_b   1.000
_cell.length_c   1.000
_cell.angle_alpha   90.00
_cell.angle_beta   90.00
_cell.angle_gamma   90.00
#
_symmetry.space_group_name_H-M   'P 1'
#
loop_
_entity.id
_entity.type
_entity.pdbx_description
1 polymer ?
#
loop_
_entity_poly.entity_id
_entity_poly.type
_entity_poly.pdbx_seq_one_letter_code
_entity_poly.pdbx_strand_id
1 'polypeptide(L)'
;MTSTATIFTNLREVVTCEMPTEASVRSGVAVVVLDGRIAAIDDERILAAAHPTAARVDAQGGVLTPGFVDSHTHAVFGRYRSDEYALRSSGVPYMEIARRGGGIQASVNDVRARSEDELVELNRPRLQRMLRLGTTTVEIKSGYGLRTIDEMKQLRAVRRLAADLPLRVEATLLAAHEFPAEFRDRRDAYVDLVCEETIPAAASEQLARFCDVFMEPGVFDAAQSRRVLEAGMEHGM
;
A
#
# COMPACT_ATOMS: atom_id res chain seq x y z
N MET A 1 32.69 -7.22 -6.29
CA MET A 1 31.69 -7.26 -5.19
C MET A 1 31.53 -8.71 -4.79
N THR A 2 31.75 -9.07 -3.54
CA THR A 2 31.53 -10.44 -3.07
C THR A 2 30.04 -10.71 -3.03
N SER A 3 29.57 -11.70 -3.79
CA SER A 3 28.18 -12.15 -3.79
C SER A 3 27.74 -12.52 -2.36
N THR A 4 26.66 -11.93 -1.88
CA THR A 4 26.14 -12.23 -0.54
C THR A 4 25.16 -13.40 -0.63
N ALA A 5 25.61 -14.57 -0.22
CA ALA A 5 24.79 -15.77 -0.15
C ALA A 5 24.16 -15.92 1.23
N THR A 6 22.87 -16.20 1.29
CA THR A 6 22.15 -16.60 2.51
C THR A 6 21.43 -17.91 2.26
N ILE A 7 21.54 -18.87 3.20
CA ILE A 7 20.82 -20.12 3.15
C ILE A 7 19.86 -20.23 4.36
N PHE A 8 18.58 -20.47 4.08
CA PHE A 8 17.55 -20.76 5.09
C PHE A 8 17.47 -22.28 5.27
N THR A 9 17.71 -22.74 6.48
CA THR A 9 17.81 -24.17 6.84
C THR A 9 16.78 -24.51 7.92
N ASN A 10 16.65 -25.82 8.22
CA ASN A 10 15.74 -26.33 9.25
C ASN A 10 14.29 -25.83 9.02
N LEU A 11 13.87 -25.86 7.75
CA LEU A 11 12.51 -25.51 7.32
C LEU A 11 11.63 -26.77 7.41
N ARG A 12 10.49 -26.67 8.09
CA ARG A 12 9.47 -27.72 8.03
C ARG A 12 8.87 -27.81 6.64
N GLU A 13 8.57 -26.68 6.04
CA GLU A 13 7.95 -26.57 4.73
C GLU A 13 8.35 -25.27 4.03
N VAL A 14 8.40 -25.31 2.72
CA VAL A 14 8.51 -24.13 1.84
C VAL A 14 7.30 -24.10 0.91
N VAL A 15 6.56 -22.99 0.95
CA VAL A 15 5.45 -22.75 0.03
C VAL A 15 5.98 -21.95 -1.13
N THR A 16 6.00 -22.52 -2.36
CA THR A 16 6.65 -21.88 -3.51
C THR A 16 5.71 -21.05 -4.37
N CYS A 17 4.38 -21.34 -4.35
CA CYS A 17 3.38 -20.68 -5.21
C CYS A 17 3.78 -20.67 -6.69
N GLU A 18 4.45 -21.73 -7.17
CA GLU A 18 4.91 -21.86 -8.57
C GLU A 18 3.75 -21.98 -9.56
N MET A 19 2.60 -22.46 -9.09
CA MET A 19 1.39 -22.58 -9.90
C MET A 19 0.38 -21.51 -9.53
N PRO A 20 -0.27 -20.85 -10.49
CA PRO A 20 -1.23 -19.76 -10.20
C PRO A 20 -2.44 -20.18 -9.35
N THR A 21 -2.79 -21.46 -9.37
CA THR A 21 -4.00 -22.01 -8.74
C THR A 21 -3.75 -22.87 -7.51
N GLU A 22 -2.49 -23.27 -7.25
CA GLU A 22 -2.15 -24.15 -6.14
C GLU A 22 -0.86 -23.69 -5.45
N ALA A 23 -0.88 -23.69 -4.14
CA ALA A 23 0.33 -23.52 -3.34
C ALA A 23 1.11 -24.84 -3.36
N SER A 24 2.24 -24.87 -4.09
CA SER A 24 3.15 -26.00 -4.05
C SER A 24 3.92 -25.99 -2.73
N VAL A 25 3.86 -27.10 -1.98
CA VAL A 25 4.53 -27.25 -0.69
C VAL A 25 5.67 -28.27 -0.84
N ARG A 26 6.87 -27.89 -0.40
CA ARG A 26 8.06 -28.75 -0.39
C ARG A 26 8.54 -28.95 1.04
N SER A 27 8.90 -30.17 1.43
CA SER A 27 9.47 -30.50 2.74
C SER A 27 10.88 -31.03 2.58
N GLY A 28 11.71 -30.92 3.63
CA GLY A 28 13.09 -31.40 3.62
C GLY A 28 14.04 -30.61 2.73
N VAL A 29 13.66 -29.38 2.39
CA VAL A 29 14.43 -28.49 1.51
C VAL A 29 14.96 -27.28 2.27
N ALA A 30 16.04 -26.71 1.74
CA ALA A 30 16.54 -25.38 2.11
C ALA A 30 16.31 -24.40 0.96
N VAL A 31 16.46 -23.11 1.24
CA VAL A 31 16.36 -22.04 0.25
C VAL A 31 17.63 -21.22 0.25
N VAL A 32 18.25 -21.07 -0.91
CA VAL A 32 19.43 -20.21 -1.10
C VAL A 32 19.01 -18.93 -1.79
N VAL A 33 19.41 -17.81 -1.18
CA VAL A 33 19.25 -16.48 -1.74
C VAL A 33 20.62 -15.92 -2.10
N LEU A 34 20.80 -15.52 -3.35
CA LEU A 34 22.01 -14.87 -3.86
C LEU A 34 21.63 -13.46 -4.35
N ASP A 35 22.31 -12.45 -3.83
CA ASP A 35 22.12 -11.06 -4.22
C ASP A 35 20.63 -10.62 -4.23
N GLY A 36 19.90 -11.03 -3.19
CA GLY A 36 18.48 -10.68 -3.00
C GLY A 36 17.50 -11.49 -3.87
N ARG A 37 17.95 -12.54 -4.56
CA ARG A 37 17.09 -13.42 -5.38
C ARG A 37 17.16 -14.85 -4.92
N ILE A 38 16.04 -15.57 -4.97
CA ILE A 38 16.00 -17.03 -4.74
C ILE A 38 16.79 -17.69 -5.87
N ALA A 39 17.90 -18.33 -5.52
CA ALA A 39 18.78 -19.02 -6.46
C ALA A 39 18.49 -20.51 -6.56
N ALA A 40 18.10 -21.14 -5.44
CA ALA A 40 17.80 -22.56 -5.40
C ALA A 40 16.85 -22.91 -4.25
N ILE A 41 16.04 -23.96 -4.47
CA ILE A 41 15.23 -24.65 -3.46
C ILE A 41 15.46 -26.16 -3.68
N ASP A 42 16.21 -26.80 -2.80
CA ASP A 42 16.60 -28.21 -2.95
C ASP A 42 16.92 -28.83 -1.59
N ASP A 43 17.29 -30.11 -1.57
CA ASP A 43 17.71 -30.84 -0.36
C ASP A 43 18.71 -29.99 0.45
N GLU A 44 18.47 -29.91 1.76
CA GLU A 44 19.25 -29.04 2.65
C GLU A 44 20.73 -29.43 2.66
N ARG A 45 21.06 -30.72 2.60
CA ARG A 45 22.46 -31.21 2.65
C ARG A 45 23.18 -30.85 1.36
N ILE A 46 22.49 -30.95 0.22
CA ILE A 46 23.05 -30.56 -1.09
C ILE A 46 23.38 -29.10 -1.11
N LEU A 47 22.41 -28.24 -0.74
CA LEU A 47 22.60 -26.81 -0.76
C LEU A 47 23.63 -26.32 0.28
N ALA A 48 23.64 -26.92 1.47
CA ALA A 48 24.62 -26.60 2.49
C ALA A 48 26.06 -26.95 2.08
N ALA A 49 26.23 -28.02 1.33
CA ALA A 49 27.52 -28.41 0.77
C ALA A 49 27.94 -27.51 -0.40
N ALA A 50 27.01 -27.13 -1.25
CA ALA A 50 27.27 -26.27 -2.39
C ALA A 50 27.58 -24.81 -1.99
N HIS A 51 27.07 -24.35 -0.84
CA HIS A 51 27.23 -23.00 -0.32
C HIS A 51 27.83 -22.93 1.09
N PRO A 52 29.08 -23.45 1.28
CA PRO A 52 29.67 -23.59 2.61
C PRO A 52 29.95 -22.27 3.34
N THR A 53 30.08 -21.16 2.58
CA THR A 53 30.35 -19.82 3.10
C THR A 53 29.10 -18.93 3.20
N ALA A 54 27.92 -19.45 2.84
CA ALA A 54 26.68 -18.69 2.92
C ALA A 54 26.32 -18.38 4.39
N ALA A 55 25.80 -17.19 4.64
CA ALA A 55 25.21 -16.85 5.92
C ALA A 55 24.01 -17.78 6.19
N ARG A 56 23.97 -18.42 7.36
CA ARG A 56 22.92 -19.38 7.70
C ARG A 56 21.84 -18.75 8.56
N VAL A 57 20.58 -18.96 8.16
CA VAL A 57 19.39 -18.62 8.95
C VAL A 57 18.68 -19.91 9.31
N ASP A 58 18.69 -20.26 10.58
CA ASP A 58 17.94 -21.41 11.11
C ASP A 58 16.47 -21.00 11.27
N ALA A 59 15.58 -21.65 10.52
CA ALA A 59 14.15 -21.41 10.57
C ALA A 59 13.45 -22.11 11.75
N GLN A 60 14.18 -22.90 12.56
CA GLN A 60 13.68 -23.57 13.77
C GLN A 60 12.40 -24.39 13.53
N GLY A 61 12.32 -25.10 12.41
CA GLY A 61 11.13 -25.85 12.02
C GLY A 61 9.96 -24.98 11.52
N GLY A 62 10.23 -23.74 11.20
CA GLY A 62 9.22 -22.82 10.64
C GLY A 62 8.84 -23.13 9.19
N VAL A 63 7.84 -22.43 8.69
CA VAL A 63 7.41 -22.47 7.29
C VAL A 63 7.90 -21.23 6.59
N LEU A 64 8.53 -21.38 5.43
CA LEU A 64 8.90 -20.26 4.57
C LEU A 64 7.84 -20.08 3.49
N THR A 65 7.30 -18.88 3.38
CA THR A 65 6.30 -18.49 2.37
C THR A 65 6.79 -17.29 1.60
N PRO A 66 6.25 -17.01 0.40
CA PRO A 66 6.37 -15.69 -0.19
C PRO A 66 5.85 -14.63 0.79
N GLY A 67 6.43 -13.43 0.76
CA GLY A 67 5.93 -12.32 1.55
C GLY A 67 4.50 -11.95 1.12
N PHE A 68 3.68 -11.52 2.08
CA PHE A 68 2.31 -11.13 1.78
C PHE A 68 2.25 -9.85 0.93
N VAL A 69 1.30 -9.84 0.00
CA VAL A 69 0.96 -8.68 -0.82
C VAL A 69 -0.37 -8.12 -0.34
N ASP A 70 -0.36 -6.89 0.18
CA ASP A 70 -1.58 -6.17 0.51
C ASP A 70 -1.91 -5.21 -0.62
N SER A 71 -2.88 -5.59 -1.44
CA SER A 71 -3.17 -4.94 -2.72
C SER A 71 -4.17 -3.78 -2.62
N HIS A 72 -4.62 -3.40 -1.43
CA HIS A 72 -5.57 -2.29 -1.27
C HIS A 72 -5.47 -1.69 0.12
N THR A 73 -4.74 -0.60 0.27
CA THR A 73 -4.66 0.11 1.56
C THR A 73 -4.70 1.62 1.41
N HIS A 74 -5.11 2.28 2.49
CA HIS A 74 -4.87 3.70 2.77
C HIS A 74 -3.92 3.80 3.98
N ALA A 75 -2.76 3.14 3.89
CA ALA A 75 -1.86 3.00 5.04
C ALA A 75 -1.27 4.34 5.53
N VAL A 76 -1.20 5.36 4.65
CA VAL A 76 -0.73 6.71 5.00
C VAL A 76 -1.93 7.63 5.24
N PHE A 77 -2.25 7.85 6.52
CA PHE A 77 -3.35 8.72 6.97
C PHE A 77 -2.98 9.36 8.31
N GLY A 78 -3.78 10.33 8.75
CA GLY A 78 -3.58 10.99 10.04
C GLY A 78 -3.94 10.13 11.25
N ARG A 79 -4.92 10.54 12.04
CA ARG A 79 -5.33 9.80 13.25
C ARG A 79 -6.25 8.62 12.93
N TYR A 80 -6.25 7.63 13.82
CA TYR A 80 -7.26 6.57 13.81
C TYR A 80 -8.63 7.12 14.18
N ARG A 81 -9.69 6.51 13.62
CA ARG A 81 -11.10 6.81 13.93
C ARG A 81 -11.71 5.73 14.83
N SER A 82 -10.96 5.28 15.83
CA SER A 82 -11.41 4.24 16.77
C SER A 82 -12.67 4.63 17.54
N ASP A 83 -12.84 5.93 17.82
CA ASP A 83 -14.04 6.46 18.49
C ASP A 83 -15.31 6.24 17.64
N GLU A 84 -15.20 6.37 16.32
CA GLU A 84 -16.30 6.08 15.38
C GLU A 84 -16.65 4.58 15.38
N TYR A 85 -15.65 3.71 15.51
CA TYR A 85 -15.90 2.28 15.63
C TYR A 85 -16.71 1.97 16.90
N ALA A 86 -16.38 2.59 18.01
CA ALA A 86 -17.14 2.45 19.26
C ALA A 86 -18.59 2.93 19.11
N LEU A 87 -18.80 4.08 18.44
CA LEU A 87 -20.14 4.60 18.14
C LEU A 87 -20.93 3.63 17.24
N ARG A 88 -20.31 3.10 16.19
CA ARG A 88 -20.96 2.10 15.31
C ARG A 88 -21.35 0.83 16.08
N SER A 89 -20.45 0.34 16.93
CA SER A 89 -20.68 -0.84 17.75
C SER A 89 -21.81 -0.63 18.78
N SER A 90 -22.06 0.62 19.20
CA SER A 90 -23.19 0.99 20.05
C SER A 90 -24.49 1.26 19.27
N GLY A 91 -24.50 1.04 17.94
CA GLY A 91 -25.70 1.15 17.11
C GLY A 91 -25.93 2.54 16.50
N VAL A 92 -25.00 3.48 16.63
CA VAL A 92 -25.13 4.80 15.99
C VAL A 92 -25.02 4.64 14.46
N PRO A 93 -26.02 5.09 13.68
CA PRO A 93 -25.98 5.00 12.22
C PRO A 93 -24.78 5.76 11.62
N TYR A 94 -24.19 5.22 10.55
CA TYR A 94 -23.06 5.86 9.85
C TYR A 94 -23.34 7.32 9.44
N MET A 95 -24.54 7.59 8.92
CA MET A 95 -24.96 8.95 8.52
C MET A 95 -24.97 9.95 9.69
N GLU A 96 -25.26 9.48 10.89
CA GLU A 96 -25.20 10.32 12.09
C GLU A 96 -23.74 10.61 12.49
N ILE A 97 -22.86 9.62 12.37
CA ILE A 97 -21.41 9.81 12.59
C ILE A 97 -20.86 10.81 11.59
N ALA A 98 -21.21 10.66 10.30
CA ALA A 98 -20.80 11.59 9.25
C ALA A 98 -21.30 13.02 9.50
N ARG A 99 -22.58 13.17 9.93
CA ARG A 99 -23.17 14.47 10.27
C ARG A 99 -22.46 15.16 11.44
N ARG A 100 -21.91 14.41 12.37
CA ARG A 100 -21.08 14.89 13.48
C ARG A 100 -19.64 15.23 13.09
N GLY A 101 -19.33 15.20 11.80
CA GLY A 101 -18.00 15.49 11.28
C GLY A 101 -17.03 14.29 11.30
N GLY A 102 -17.54 13.08 11.45
CA GLY A 102 -16.82 11.82 11.30
C GLY A 102 -16.75 11.33 9.86
N GLY A 103 -16.45 10.06 9.70
CA GLY A 103 -16.30 9.44 8.38
C GLY A 103 -15.05 9.90 7.64
N ILE A 104 -15.10 9.84 6.31
CA ILE A 104 -13.98 10.22 5.45
C ILE A 104 -13.57 11.69 5.66
N GLN A 105 -14.52 12.58 5.93
CA GLN A 105 -14.27 14.00 6.14
C GLN A 105 -13.35 14.27 7.35
N ALA A 106 -13.45 13.45 8.41
CA ALA A 106 -12.54 13.55 9.54
C ALA A 106 -11.09 13.21 9.15
N SER A 107 -10.91 12.17 8.33
CA SER A 107 -9.59 11.82 7.78
C SER A 107 -9.04 12.91 6.86
N VAL A 108 -9.89 13.50 6.01
CA VAL A 108 -9.52 14.59 5.11
C VAL A 108 -9.05 15.80 5.91
N ASN A 109 -9.83 16.23 6.89
CA ASN A 109 -9.48 17.39 7.73
C ASN A 109 -8.16 17.16 8.47
N ASP A 110 -7.94 15.96 9.00
CA ASP A 110 -6.72 15.63 9.73
C ASP A 110 -5.49 15.57 8.80
N VAL A 111 -5.59 14.96 7.61
CA VAL A 111 -4.50 14.94 6.63
C VAL A 111 -4.16 16.35 6.12
N ARG A 112 -5.17 17.17 5.86
CA ARG A 112 -4.98 18.58 5.42
C ARG A 112 -4.27 19.43 6.48
N ALA A 113 -4.57 19.19 7.75
CA ALA A 113 -3.97 19.93 8.86
C ALA A 113 -2.51 19.56 9.17
N ARG A 114 -2.05 18.40 8.70
CA ARG A 114 -0.70 17.90 8.99
C ARG A 114 0.31 18.31 7.94
N SER A 115 1.55 18.46 8.38
CA SER A 115 2.71 18.55 7.49
C SER A 115 3.04 17.18 6.87
N GLU A 116 3.85 17.18 5.83
CA GLU A 116 4.40 15.95 5.23
C GLU A 116 5.25 15.16 6.25
N ASP A 117 6.08 15.85 7.03
CA ASP A 117 6.91 15.24 8.06
C ASP A 117 6.07 14.53 9.13
N GLU A 118 5.00 15.16 9.60
CA GLU A 118 4.08 14.54 10.55
C GLU A 118 3.41 13.29 9.96
N LEU A 119 3.03 13.31 8.68
CA LEU A 119 2.47 12.13 8.01
C LEU A 119 3.51 11.00 7.94
N VAL A 120 4.77 11.30 7.62
CA VAL A 120 5.86 10.30 7.61
C VAL A 120 6.04 9.69 8.98
N GLU A 121 6.20 10.50 10.02
CA GLU A 121 6.46 10.01 11.39
C GLU A 121 5.30 9.17 11.95
N LEU A 122 4.06 9.59 11.72
CA LEU A 122 2.88 8.84 12.16
C LEU A 122 2.73 7.48 11.47
N ASN A 123 3.13 7.39 10.20
CA ASN A 123 2.87 6.21 9.39
C ASN A 123 4.03 5.22 9.35
N ARG A 124 5.25 5.63 9.68
CA ARG A 124 6.42 4.75 9.79
C ARG A 124 6.16 3.53 10.69
N PRO A 125 5.68 3.67 11.94
CA PRO A 125 5.41 2.51 12.80
C PRO A 125 4.26 1.64 12.27
N ARG A 126 3.30 2.20 11.52
CA ARG A 126 2.22 1.42 10.88
C ARG A 126 2.77 0.48 9.82
N LEU A 127 3.58 0.99 8.89
CA LEU A 127 4.21 0.20 7.85
C LEU A 127 5.21 -0.81 8.41
N GLN A 128 5.98 -0.44 9.44
CA GLN A 128 6.85 -1.37 10.16
C GLN A 128 6.06 -2.51 10.82
N ARG A 129 4.84 -2.23 11.32
CA ARG A 129 3.96 -3.27 11.85
C ARG A 129 3.47 -4.22 10.74
N MET A 130 3.08 -3.70 9.58
CA MET A 130 2.70 -4.52 8.42
C MET A 130 3.85 -5.45 8.03
N LEU A 131 5.07 -4.91 7.93
CA LEU A 131 6.26 -5.68 7.62
C LEU A 131 6.52 -6.79 8.65
N ARG A 132 6.41 -6.49 9.95
CA ARG A 132 6.56 -7.50 11.02
C ARG A 132 5.49 -8.59 10.99
N LEU A 133 4.34 -8.34 10.37
CA LEU A 133 3.26 -9.30 10.18
C LEU A 133 3.36 -10.05 8.85
N GLY A 134 4.45 -9.83 8.08
CA GLY A 134 4.75 -10.57 6.87
C GLY A 134 4.38 -9.87 5.56
N THR A 135 3.80 -8.67 5.58
CA THR A 135 3.55 -7.88 4.37
C THR A 135 4.88 -7.34 3.82
N THR A 136 5.26 -7.75 2.63
CA THR A 136 6.49 -7.32 1.95
C THR A 136 6.21 -6.42 0.75
N THR A 137 4.98 -6.44 0.24
CA THR A 137 4.52 -5.58 -0.84
C THR A 137 3.17 -4.99 -0.44
N VAL A 138 2.99 -3.69 -0.63
CA VAL A 138 1.75 -3.01 -0.27
C VAL A 138 1.39 -1.96 -1.33
N GLU A 139 0.13 -1.91 -1.73
CA GLU A 139 -0.42 -0.77 -2.43
C GLU A 139 -0.88 0.27 -1.42
N ILE A 140 -0.46 1.52 -1.61
CA ILE A 140 -0.88 2.63 -0.77
C ILE A 140 -1.54 3.70 -1.63
N LYS A 141 -2.85 3.86 -1.43
CA LYS A 141 -3.66 4.88 -2.08
C LYS A 141 -3.59 6.19 -1.29
N SER A 142 -3.56 7.31 -2.01
CA SER A 142 -3.91 8.62 -1.48
C SER A 142 -5.44 8.73 -1.27
N GLY A 143 -6.02 9.92 -1.35
CA GLY A 143 -7.47 10.09 -1.33
C GLY A 143 -8.03 10.66 -0.03
N TYR A 144 -7.16 11.15 0.83
CA TYR A 144 -7.55 11.95 2.00
C TYR A 144 -7.09 13.39 1.91
N GLY A 145 -6.45 13.80 0.81
CA GLY A 145 -6.14 15.20 0.52
C GLY A 145 -7.35 15.94 -0.06
N LEU A 146 -7.90 15.38 -1.14
CA LEU A 146 -9.01 15.93 -1.94
C LEU A 146 -8.77 17.38 -2.39
N ARG A 147 -7.50 17.76 -2.49
CA ARG A 147 -6.94 18.98 -3.11
C ARG A 147 -5.59 18.60 -3.69
N THR A 148 -5.22 19.17 -4.82
CA THR A 148 -3.94 18.84 -5.47
C THR A 148 -2.77 18.89 -4.51
N ILE A 149 -2.61 19.98 -3.77
CA ILE A 149 -1.50 20.15 -2.81
C ILE A 149 -1.46 19.09 -1.71
N ASP A 150 -2.62 18.66 -1.22
CA ASP A 150 -2.73 17.71 -0.11
C ASP A 150 -2.61 16.26 -0.59
N GLU A 151 -3.08 15.93 -1.80
CA GLU A 151 -2.83 14.64 -2.45
C GLU A 151 -1.33 14.47 -2.74
N MET A 152 -0.66 15.50 -3.29
CA MET A 152 0.78 15.48 -3.52
C MET A 152 1.55 15.32 -2.20
N LYS A 153 1.17 16.02 -1.15
CA LYS A 153 1.76 15.87 0.18
C LYS A 153 1.63 14.43 0.69
N GLN A 154 0.48 13.81 0.55
CA GLN A 154 0.24 12.43 0.97
C GLN A 154 1.10 11.45 0.16
N LEU A 155 1.16 11.58 -1.16
CA LEU A 155 1.98 10.75 -2.03
C LEU A 155 3.49 10.95 -1.81
N ARG A 156 3.95 12.17 -1.52
CA ARG A 156 5.35 12.42 -1.14
C ARG A 156 5.70 11.73 0.18
N ALA A 157 4.80 11.74 1.15
CA ALA A 157 4.98 10.98 2.40
C ALA A 157 5.08 9.47 2.12
N VAL A 158 4.25 8.92 1.20
CA VAL A 158 4.36 7.52 0.74
C VAL A 158 5.72 7.24 0.13
N ARG A 159 6.20 8.10 -0.78
CA ARG A 159 7.52 7.97 -1.43
C ARG A 159 8.67 7.96 -0.43
N ARG A 160 8.63 8.83 0.57
CA ARG A 160 9.64 8.89 1.64
C ARG A 160 9.64 7.62 2.48
N LEU A 161 8.49 7.14 2.89
CA LEU A 161 8.36 5.91 3.66
C LEU A 161 8.82 4.67 2.87
N ALA A 162 8.55 4.64 1.56
CA ALA A 162 9.03 3.58 0.67
C ALA A 162 10.56 3.56 0.55
N ALA A 163 11.21 4.73 0.57
CA ALA A 163 12.67 4.83 0.55
C ALA A 163 13.32 4.41 1.87
N ASP A 164 12.62 4.57 2.99
CA ASP A 164 13.16 4.34 4.34
C ASP A 164 12.96 2.91 4.85
N LEU A 165 12.05 2.14 4.25
CA LEU A 165 11.64 0.83 4.75
C LEU A 165 11.92 -0.27 3.71
N PRO A 166 12.31 -1.49 4.13
CA PRO A 166 12.48 -2.63 3.24
C PRO A 166 11.10 -3.22 2.84
N LEU A 167 10.21 -2.38 2.34
CA LEU A 167 8.85 -2.69 1.93
C LEU A 167 8.66 -2.22 0.49
N ARG A 168 8.22 -3.11 -0.39
CA ARG A 168 7.85 -2.70 -1.74
C ARG A 168 6.52 -1.96 -1.68
N VAL A 169 6.52 -0.71 -2.09
CA VAL A 169 5.33 0.12 -2.11
C VAL A 169 4.94 0.46 -3.54
N GLU A 170 3.70 0.18 -3.89
CA GLU A 170 3.06 0.65 -5.11
C GLU A 170 2.11 1.78 -4.74
N ALA A 171 2.43 2.98 -5.19
CA ALA A 171 1.61 4.17 -4.88
C ALA A 171 0.51 4.35 -5.92
N THR A 172 -0.71 4.62 -5.44
CA THR A 172 -1.89 4.88 -6.27
C THR A 172 -2.46 6.26 -5.94
N LEU A 173 -2.67 7.08 -6.97
CA LEU A 173 -3.43 8.33 -6.84
C LEU A 173 -4.92 8.00 -6.81
N LEU A 174 -5.59 8.33 -5.71
CA LEU A 174 -7.05 8.20 -5.57
C LEU A 174 -7.67 9.56 -5.19
N ALA A 175 -7.37 10.63 -5.92
CA ALA A 175 -8.00 11.92 -5.70
C ALA A 175 -9.53 11.85 -5.85
N ALA A 176 -10.01 10.97 -6.73
CA ALA A 176 -11.42 10.68 -6.90
C ALA A 176 -11.96 9.66 -5.87
N HIS A 177 -11.70 9.88 -4.58
CA HIS A 177 -12.15 9.04 -3.47
C HIS A 177 -13.48 9.53 -2.88
N GLU A 178 -13.68 10.83 -2.82
CA GLU A 178 -14.90 11.49 -2.35
C GLU A 178 -14.96 12.90 -2.94
N PHE A 179 -16.14 13.51 -2.97
CA PHE A 179 -16.28 14.93 -3.28
C PHE A 179 -16.02 15.77 -2.03
N PRO A 180 -15.00 16.64 -2.02
CA PRO A 180 -14.73 17.48 -0.87
C PRO A 180 -15.88 18.48 -0.66
N ALA A 181 -16.04 18.93 0.57
CA ALA A 181 -17.17 19.78 0.97
C ALA A 181 -17.34 21.03 0.08
N GLU A 182 -16.23 21.60 -0.38
CA GLU A 182 -16.17 22.76 -1.25
C GLU A 182 -16.66 22.54 -2.69
N PHE A 183 -16.83 21.26 -3.10
CA PHE A 183 -17.29 20.88 -4.45
C PHE A 183 -18.60 20.06 -4.45
N ARG A 184 -19.29 19.91 -3.33
CA ARG A 184 -20.52 19.10 -3.26
C ARG A 184 -21.58 19.49 -4.28
N ASP A 185 -21.73 20.78 -4.53
CA ASP A 185 -22.69 21.33 -5.49
C ASP A 185 -22.10 21.56 -6.88
N ARG A 186 -20.83 21.23 -7.09
CA ARG A 186 -20.09 21.43 -8.35
C ARG A 186 -19.20 20.20 -8.64
N ARG A 187 -19.80 19.02 -8.66
CA ARG A 187 -19.09 17.74 -8.78
C ARG A 187 -18.21 17.64 -10.03
N ASP A 188 -18.74 18.09 -11.18
CA ASP A 188 -17.99 18.06 -12.43
C ASP A 188 -16.78 18.99 -12.41
N ALA A 189 -16.87 20.14 -11.74
CA ALA A 189 -15.71 21.01 -11.56
C ALA A 189 -14.62 20.37 -10.68
N TYR A 190 -14.98 19.46 -9.78
CA TYR A 190 -13.99 18.66 -9.06
C TYR A 190 -13.34 17.60 -9.97
N VAL A 191 -14.12 16.96 -10.82
CA VAL A 191 -13.59 16.02 -11.83
C VAL A 191 -12.63 16.75 -12.77
N ASP A 192 -12.97 17.96 -13.21
CA ASP A 192 -12.10 18.81 -14.04
C ASP A 192 -10.77 19.09 -13.29
N LEU A 193 -10.84 19.51 -12.02
CA LEU A 193 -9.64 19.74 -11.20
C LEU A 193 -8.78 18.48 -11.06
N VAL A 194 -9.39 17.33 -10.86
CA VAL A 194 -8.65 16.05 -10.76
C VAL A 194 -7.95 15.73 -12.06
N CYS A 195 -8.65 15.85 -13.21
CA CYS A 195 -8.12 15.51 -14.52
C CYS A 195 -7.07 16.53 -15.01
N GLU A 196 -7.31 17.82 -14.81
CA GLU A 196 -6.52 18.89 -15.43
C GLU A 196 -5.38 19.40 -14.52
N GLU A 197 -5.45 19.14 -13.21
CA GLU A 197 -4.45 19.63 -12.26
C GLU A 197 -3.80 18.51 -11.44
N THR A 198 -4.62 17.69 -10.75
CA THR A 198 -4.08 16.73 -9.76
C THR A 198 -3.35 15.57 -10.42
N ILE A 199 -3.90 14.97 -11.47
CA ILE A 199 -3.27 13.88 -12.23
C ILE A 199 -1.98 14.36 -12.90
N PRO A 200 -1.95 15.47 -13.65
CA PRO A 200 -0.71 16.01 -14.21
C PRO A 200 0.36 16.31 -13.15
N ALA A 201 -0.02 16.85 -11.99
CA ALA A 201 0.92 17.12 -10.91
C ALA A 201 1.56 15.83 -10.37
N ALA A 202 0.75 14.80 -10.12
CA ALA A 202 1.25 13.50 -9.65
C ALA A 202 2.19 12.84 -10.69
N ALA A 203 1.84 12.89 -11.96
CA ALA A 203 2.64 12.36 -13.06
C ALA A 203 3.96 13.12 -13.22
N SER A 204 3.96 14.44 -13.17
CA SER A 204 5.16 15.26 -13.31
C SER A 204 6.21 14.99 -12.23
N GLU A 205 5.78 14.67 -11.01
CA GLU A 205 6.65 14.29 -9.90
C GLU A 205 6.89 12.77 -9.80
N GLN A 206 6.27 11.98 -10.67
CA GLN A 206 6.33 10.51 -10.64
C GLN A 206 5.95 9.94 -9.26
N LEU A 207 4.88 10.45 -8.66
CA LEU A 207 4.47 10.11 -7.30
C LEU A 207 3.59 8.87 -7.21
N ALA A 208 2.88 8.52 -8.28
CA ALA A 208 2.00 7.37 -8.33
C ALA A 208 2.23 6.56 -9.60
N ARG A 209 2.08 5.25 -9.49
CA ARG A 209 2.12 4.32 -10.62
C ARG A 209 0.74 4.05 -11.20
N PHE A 210 -0.29 4.15 -10.37
CA PHE A 210 -1.66 3.87 -10.72
C PHE A 210 -2.56 5.04 -10.39
N CYS A 211 -3.64 5.18 -11.16
CA CYS A 211 -4.76 6.07 -10.88
C CYS A 211 -6.01 5.24 -10.62
N ASP A 212 -6.78 5.60 -9.61
CA ASP A 212 -7.99 4.89 -9.21
C ASP A 212 -9.14 5.86 -8.94
N VAL A 213 -10.36 5.33 -8.91
CA VAL A 213 -11.59 6.10 -8.66
C VAL A 213 -12.59 5.28 -7.84
N PHE A 214 -13.21 5.89 -6.86
CA PHE A 214 -14.25 5.27 -6.05
C PHE A 214 -15.63 5.47 -6.71
N MET A 215 -16.00 4.51 -7.57
CA MET A 215 -17.26 4.53 -8.31
C MET A 215 -18.35 3.81 -7.51
N GLU A 216 -19.17 4.57 -6.80
CA GLU A 216 -20.28 4.04 -6.00
C GLU A 216 -21.50 4.98 -6.09
N PRO A 217 -22.74 4.47 -5.85
CA PRO A 217 -23.92 5.31 -5.78
C PRO A 217 -23.75 6.47 -4.80
N GLY A 218 -23.93 7.70 -5.31
CA GLY A 218 -23.79 8.91 -4.50
C GLY A 218 -22.37 9.49 -4.46
N VAL A 219 -21.36 8.78 -4.96
CA VAL A 219 -19.98 9.28 -5.12
C VAL A 219 -19.73 9.54 -6.61
N PHE A 220 -18.70 8.93 -7.24
CA PHE A 220 -18.44 9.12 -8.67
C PHE A 220 -19.31 8.18 -9.51
N ASP A 221 -19.93 8.72 -10.55
CA ASP A 221 -20.67 7.93 -11.54
C ASP A 221 -19.73 7.33 -12.62
N ALA A 222 -20.29 6.54 -13.53
CA ALA A 222 -19.51 5.86 -14.59
C ALA A 222 -18.86 6.83 -15.58
N ALA A 223 -19.53 7.96 -15.89
CA ALA A 223 -19.01 8.96 -16.83
C ALA A 223 -17.84 9.73 -16.19
N GLN A 224 -18.00 10.17 -14.95
CA GLN A 224 -16.96 10.83 -14.16
C GLN A 224 -15.76 9.91 -13.93
N SER A 225 -16.01 8.65 -13.58
CA SER A 225 -14.97 7.65 -13.36
C SER A 225 -14.15 7.39 -14.62
N ARG A 226 -14.82 7.27 -15.77
CA ARG A 226 -14.15 7.12 -17.07
C ARG A 226 -13.22 8.29 -17.37
N ARG A 227 -13.66 9.52 -17.18
CA ARG A 227 -12.85 10.73 -17.41
C ARG A 227 -11.58 10.71 -16.56
N VAL A 228 -11.69 10.37 -15.28
CA VAL A 228 -10.54 10.28 -14.36
C VAL A 228 -9.55 9.21 -14.79
N LEU A 229 -10.04 8.01 -15.14
CA LEU A 229 -9.17 6.89 -15.55
C LEU A 229 -8.51 7.15 -16.91
N GLU A 230 -9.24 7.74 -17.87
CA GLU A 230 -8.67 8.13 -19.17
C GLU A 230 -7.57 9.17 -18.99
N ALA A 231 -7.79 10.21 -18.16
CA ALA A 231 -6.75 11.18 -17.83
C ALA A 231 -5.53 10.53 -17.13
N GLY A 232 -5.75 9.56 -16.23
CA GLY A 232 -4.66 8.78 -15.63
C GLY A 232 -3.84 8.02 -16.67
N MET A 233 -4.51 7.33 -17.60
CA MET A 233 -3.85 6.60 -18.70
C MET A 233 -3.05 7.52 -19.63
N GLU A 234 -3.58 8.69 -19.98
CA GLU A 234 -2.88 9.70 -20.80
C GLU A 234 -1.58 10.19 -20.14
N HIS A 235 -1.51 10.12 -18.81
CA HIS A 235 -0.32 10.50 -18.03
C HIS A 235 0.53 9.31 -17.57
N GLY A 236 0.25 8.10 -18.09
CA GLY A 236 1.07 6.90 -17.87
C GLY A 236 0.85 6.21 -16.51
N MET A 237 -0.31 6.42 -15.91
CA MET A 237 -0.74 5.75 -14.67
C MET A 237 -1.80 4.67 -14.90
#